data_56012ee8d0a6d9d963d0ee4bfc93ea36
#
_entry.id   56012ee8d0a6d9d963d0ee4bfc93ea36
#
_cell.length_a   1.000
_cell.length_b   1.000
_cell.length_c   1.000
_cell.angle_alpha   90.00
_cell.angle_beta   90.00
_cell.angle_gamma   90.00
#
_symmetry.space_group_name_H-M   'P 1'
#
loop_
_entity.id
_entity.type
_entity.pdbx_description
1 polymer ?
#
loop_
_entity_poly.entity_id
_entity_poly.type
_entity_poly.pdbx_seq_one_letter_code
_entity_poly.pdbx_strand_id
1 'polypeptide(L)'
;YLIKLGIGWIIGMGLAVVILSALFESHIYVVSSLFIGFIAGAIPLIIREERDGFKQFGKGILFLILGIVLVAGITWLNGRAGTSSMDLSHFQLGNAIKLFFIGMIAISAMFLPGISGSTLLLIFGVYIPVISAIRAALGLQLSYVPNLIFFGLGIVAGACSVVKIIKVCLERFRPQTLYCIVGMMVGSFYAIVMGPTTLEEAQAPLAFSSFHWIAGIIGLALVLGMQFAKEKGKKA
;
A
#
# COMPACT_ATOMS: atom_id res chain seq x y z
N TYR A 1 2.89 23.55 16.18
CA TYR A 1 3.62 22.41 15.65
C TYR A 1 2.78 21.65 14.62
N LEU A 2 1.54 21.25 14.93
CA LEU A 2 0.63 20.48 14.05
C LEU A 2 0.34 21.18 12.71
N ILE A 3 0.16 22.50 12.70
CA ILE A 3 -0.09 23.27 11.47
C ILE A 3 1.14 23.22 10.53
N LYS A 4 2.35 23.42 11.07
CA LYS A 4 3.60 23.33 10.29
C LYS A 4 3.80 21.91 9.71
N LEU A 5 3.48 20.89 10.51
CA LEU A 5 3.53 19.49 10.09
C LEU A 5 2.50 19.23 8.98
N GLY A 6 1.26 19.71 9.14
CA GLY A 6 0.20 19.58 8.15
C GLY A 6 0.53 20.24 6.82
N ILE A 7 1.06 21.46 6.84
CA ILE A 7 1.51 22.17 5.63
C ILE A 7 2.64 21.42 4.94
N GLY A 8 3.66 20.97 5.71
CA GLY A 8 4.75 20.18 5.17
C GLY A 8 4.28 18.87 4.53
N TRP A 9 3.30 18.19 5.15
CA TRP A 9 2.70 16.97 4.62
C TRP A 9 1.94 17.22 3.31
N ILE A 10 1.11 18.26 3.23
CA ILE A 10 0.36 18.62 2.01
C ILE A 10 1.31 18.95 0.86
N ILE A 11 2.31 19.81 1.11
CA ILE A 11 3.29 20.20 0.08
C ILE A 11 4.11 18.98 -0.35
N GLY A 12 4.62 18.20 0.61
CA GLY A 12 5.41 16.99 0.33
C GLY A 12 4.63 15.95 -0.46
N MET A 13 3.36 15.72 -0.10
CA MET A 13 2.49 14.80 -0.82
C MET A 13 2.17 15.31 -2.23
N GLY A 14 1.86 16.60 -2.39
CA GLY A 14 1.60 17.21 -3.69
C GLY A 14 2.81 17.09 -4.63
N LEU A 15 4.01 17.42 -4.15
CA LEU A 15 5.25 17.27 -4.91
C LEU A 15 5.52 15.80 -5.26
N ALA A 16 5.35 14.90 -4.30
CA ALA A 16 5.55 13.47 -4.52
C ALA A 16 4.59 12.92 -5.59
N VAL A 17 3.32 13.29 -5.55
CA VAL A 17 2.33 12.87 -6.56
C VAL A 17 2.72 13.36 -7.95
N VAL A 18 3.07 14.65 -8.10
CA VAL A 18 3.45 15.22 -9.41
C VAL A 18 4.72 14.56 -9.95
N ILE A 19 5.75 14.41 -9.12
CA ILE A 19 7.03 13.83 -9.54
C ILE A 19 6.86 12.33 -9.85
N LEU A 20 6.18 11.59 -8.97
CA LEU A 20 6.02 10.15 -9.15
C LEU A 20 5.12 9.81 -10.33
N SER A 21 4.00 10.52 -10.54
CA SER A 21 3.13 10.24 -11.70
C SER A 21 3.88 10.44 -13.02
N ALA A 22 4.62 11.53 -13.17
CA ALA A 22 5.44 11.76 -14.36
C ALA A 22 6.54 10.69 -14.55
N LEU A 23 7.15 10.24 -13.46
CA LEU A 23 8.16 9.17 -13.49
C LEU A 23 7.55 7.80 -13.78
N PHE A 24 6.36 7.50 -13.25
CA PHE A 24 5.65 6.25 -13.53
C PHE A 24 5.25 6.14 -15.00
N GLU A 25 4.76 7.22 -15.59
CA GLU A 25 4.38 7.23 -17.02
C GLU A 25 5.59 7.08 -17.94
N SER A 26 6.70 7.74 -17.63
CA SER A 26 7.86 7.79 -18.54
C SER A 26 8.93 6.74 -18.25
N HIS A 27 9.11 6.32 -16.99
CA HIS A 27 10.24 5.50 -16.54
C HIS A 27 9.86 4.44 -15.50
N ILE A 28 8.77 3.71 -15.73
CA ILE A 28 8.23 2.73 -14.77
C ILE A 28 9.28 1.72 -14.29
N TYR A 29 10.15 1.22 -15.18
CA TYR A 29 11.17 0.23 -14.80
C TYR A 29 12.25 0.81 -13.88
N VAL A 30 12.60 2.10 -14.04
CA VAL A 30 13.54 2.79 -13.14
C VAL A 30 12.93 2.92 -11.76
N VAL A 31 11.68 3.37 -11.71
CA VAL A 31 10.93 3.55 -10.44
C VAL A 31 10.72 2.21 -9.74
N SER A 32 10.32 1.18 -10.48
CA SER A 32 10.15 -0.18 -9.93
C SER A 32 11.47 -0.73 -9.36
N SER A 33 12.59 -0.51 -10.07
CA SER A 33 13.92 -0.91 -9.59
C SER A 33 14.33 -0.16 -8.32
N LEU A 34 14.02 1.13 -8.23
CA LEU A 34 14.25 1.96 -7.04
C LEU A 34 13.47 1.43 -5.84
N PHE A 35 12.18 1.10 -6.01
CA PHE A 35 11.34 0.55 -4.94
C PHE A 35 11.80 -0.84 -4.48
N ILE A 36 12.26 -1.69 -5.40
CA ILE A 36 12.89 -2.96 -5.04
C ILE A 36 14.11 -2.71 -4.15
N GLY A 37 14.93 -1.71 -4.48
CA GLY A 37 16.05 -1.28 -3.66
C GLY A 37 15.63 -0.82 -2.27
N PHE A 38 14.56 -0.02 -2.15
CA PHE A 38 14.01 0.41 -0.86
C PHE A 38 13.59 -0.77 0.02
N ILE A 39 12.85 -1.73 -0.53
CA ILE A 39 12.39 -2.88 0.23
C ILE A 39 13.56 -3.79 0.61
N ALA A 40 14.50 -4.02 -0.31
CA ALA A 40 15.71 -4.81 -0.05
C ALA A 40 16.57 -4.21 1.08
N GLY A 41 16.62 -2.87 1.19
CA GLY A 41 17.28 -2.17 2.28
C GLY A 41 16.50 -2.19 3.59
N ALA A 42 15.17 -2.13 3.53
CA ALA A 42 14.31 -2.06 4.71
C ALA A 42 14.19 -3.41 5.45
N ILE A 43 14.16 -4.54 4.73
CA ILE A 43 14.04 -5.87 5.34
C ILE A 43 15.15 -6.15 6.37
N PRO A 44 16.46 -6.06 6.03
CA PRO A 44 17.52 -6.33 6.99
C PRO A 44 17.51 -5.34 8.17
N LEU A 45 17.05 -4.12 7.94
CA LEU A 45 16.92 -3.09 8.96
C LEU A 45 15.87 -3.47 10.01
N ILE A 46 14.69 -3.90 9.59
CA ILE A 46 13.62 -4.37 10.47
C ILE A 46 14.09 -5.60 11.25
N ILE A 47 14.73 -6.56 10.57
CA ILE A 47 15.26 -7.77 11.22
C ILE A 47 16.31 -7.40 12.28
N ARG A 48 17.14 -6.40 12.03
CA ARG A 48 18.17 -5.92 12.97
C ARG A 48 17.55 -5.17 14.16
N GLU A 49 16.57 -4.29 13.93
CA GLU A 49 15.91 -3.52 15.00
C GLU A 49 15.05 -4.43 15.88
N GLU A 50 14.44 -5.45 15.33
CA GLU A 50 13.49 -6.35 16.00
C GLU A 50 14.06 -7.76 16.24
N ARG A 51 15.37 -7.87 16.46
CA ARG A 51 16.10 -9.16 16.62
C ARG A 51 15.42 -10.13 17.58
N ASP A 52 14.89 -9.64 18.69
CA ASP A 52 14.25 -10.48 19.71
C ASP A 52 12.95 -11.12 19.19
N GLY A 53 12.22 -10.44 18.31
CA GLY A 53 11.02 -10.97 17.67
C GLY A 53 11.32 -12.08 16.66
N PHE A 54 12.54 -12.13 16.10
CA PHE A 54 12.94 -13.12 15.10
C PHE A 54 13.65 -14.36 15.67
N LYS A 55 13.79 -14.48 17.00
CA LYS A 55 14.44 -15.64 17.65
C LYS A 55 13.66 -16.94 17.47
N GLN A 56 12.35 -16.92 17.29
CA GLN A 56 11.50 -18.11 17.15
C GLN A 56 11.25 -18.48 15.68
N PHE A 57 12.30 -18.84 14.96
CA PHE A 57 12.25 -19.09 13.50
C PHE A 57 11.19 -20.15 13.11
N GLY A 58 11.13 -21.28 13.80
CA GLY A 58 10.25 -22.40 13.42
C GLY A 58 8.75 -22.06 13.46
N LYS A 59 8.31 -21.24 14.42
CA LYS A 59 6.90 -20.79 14.53
C LYS A 59 6.60 -19.58 13.64
N GLY A 60 7.62 -18.82 13.26
CA GLY A 60 7.47 -17.61 12.46
C GLY A 60 7.36 -17.87 10.96
N ILE A 61 7.99 -18.95 10.46
CA ILE A 61 8.06 -19.21 9.01
C ILE A 61 6.67 -19.33 8.35
N LEU A 62 5.70 -19.92 9.05
CA LEU A 62 4.32 -20.02 8.56
C LEU A 62 3.70 -18.65 8.33
N PHE A 63 3.93 -17.70 9.25
CA PHE A 63 3.42 -16.34 9.13
C PHE A 63 4.14 -15.53 8.05
N LEU A 64 5.43 -15.81 7.82
CA LEU A 64 6.18 -15.24 6.70
C LEU A 64 5.57 -15.70 5.37
N ILE A 65 5.34 -17.01 5.21
CA ILE A 65 4.70 -17.56 4.01
C ILE A 65 3.29 -16.97 3.84
N LEU A 66 2.52 -16.86 4.92
CA LEU A 66 1.19 -16.26 4.90
C LEU A 66 1.25 -14.82 4.37
N GLY A 67 2.21 -14.01 4.84
CA GLY A 67 2.41 -12.64 4.35
C GLY A 67 2.75 -12.58 2.86
N ILE A 68 3.65 -13.45 2.38
CA ILE A 68 4.00 -13.55 0.95
C ILE A 68 2.76 -13.92 0.13
N VAL A 69 2.05 -14.98 0.52
CA VAL A 69 0.87 -15.48 -0.20
C VAL A 69 -0.25 -14.43 -0.22
N LEU A 70 -0.42 -13.68 0.87
CA LEU A 70 -1.43 -12.64 0.95
C LEU A 70 -1.18 -11.53 -0.08
N VAL A 71 0.03 -10.97 -0.14
CA VAL A 71 0.35 -9.91 -1.09
C VAL A 71 0.39 -10.43 -2.53
N ALA A 72 1.01 -11.58 -2.76
CA ALA A 72 1.07 -12.18 -4.09
C ALA A 72 -0.33 -12.56 -4.61
N GLY A 73 -1.20 -13.09 -3.74
CA GLY A 73 -2.58 -13.43 -4.06
C GLY A 73 -3.42 -12.19 -4.42
N ILE A 74 -3.30 -11.10 -3.66
CA ILE A 74 -3.96 -9.82 -3.97
C ILE A 74 -3.47 -9.28 -5.32
N THR A 75 -2.17 -9.33 -5.58
CA THR A 75 -1.59 -8.87 -6.85
C THR A 75 -2.11 -9.70 -8.03
N TRP A 76 -2.17 -11.01 -7.86
CA TRP A 76 -2.69 -11.91 -8.88
C TRP A 76 -4.19 -11.71 -9.14
N LEU A 77 -4.99 -11.49 -8.10
CA LEU A 77 -6.41 -11.16 -8.21
C LEU A 77 -6.62 -9.83 -8.93
N ASN A 78 -5.78 -8.83 -8.66
CA ASN A 78 -5.86 -7.54 -9.34
C ASN A 78 -5.68 -7.67 -10.86
N GLY A 79 -4.76 -8.51 -11.32
CA GLY A 79 -4.57 -8.78 -12.75
C GLY A 79 -5.77 -9.49 -13.44
N ARG A 80 -6.73 -9.99 -12.66
CA ARG A 80 -7.94 -10.66 -13.13
C ARG A 80 -9.23 -9.90 -12.80
N ALA A 81 -9.13 -8.76 -12.10
CA ALA A 81 -10.28 -7.96 -11.72
C ALA A 81 -11.00 -7.45 -12.97
N GLY A 82 -12.22 -7.92 -13.18
CA GLY A 82 -13.09 -7.44 -14.25
C GLY A 82 -13.64 -6.05 -13.91
N THR A 83 -14.07 -5.32 -14.95
CA THR A 83 -14.77 -4.04 -14.83
C THR A 83 -16.22 -4.26 -14.36
N SER A 84 -16.38 -4.70 -13.12
CA SER A 84 -17.70 -4.69 -12.49
C SER A 84 -18.01 -3.24 -12.09
N SER A 85 -18.93 -2.59 -12.81
CA SER A 85 -19.33 -1.21 -12.49
C SER A 85 -20.53 -1.22 -11.54
N MET A 86 -20.30 -0.82 -10.28
CA MET A 86 -21.38 -0.54 -9.34
C MET A 86 -21.98 0.83 -9.68
N ASP A 87 -23.30 0.91 -9.90
CA ASP A 87 -23.96 2.18 -10.09
C ASP A 87 -24.18 2.87 -8.71
N LEU A 88 -23.60 4.07 -8.56
CA LEU A 88 -23.69 4.90 -7.37
C LEU A 88 -24.57 6.13 -7.56
N SER A 89 -25.21 6.29 -8.73
CA SER A 89 -26.07 7.44 -9.04
C SER A 89 -27.31 7.53 -8.17
N HIS A 90 -27.78 6.37 -7.69
CA HIS A 90 -28.92 6.27 -6.79
C HIS A 90 -28.54 5.63 -5.47
N PHE A 91 -29.11 6.16 -4.38
CA PHE A 91 -28.91 5.57 -3.07
C PHE A 91 -29.65 4.24 -2.96
N GLN A 92 -28.92 3.17 -2.77
CA GLN A 92 -29.42 1.85 -2.42
C GLN A 92 -28.71 1.38 -1.15
N LEU A 93 -29.45 1.05 -0.12
CA LEU A 93 -28.90 0.63 1.17
C LEU A 93 -27.92 -0.56 1.03
N GLY A 94 -28.23 -1.52 0.14
CA GLY A 94 -27.35 -2.64 -0.13
C GLY A 94 -25.98 -2.23 -0.71
N ASN A 95 -25.96 -1.29 -1.62
CA ASN A 95 -24.73 -0.74 -2.21
C ASN A 95 -23.97 0.11 -1.17
N ALA A 96 -24.67 0.89 -0.37
CA ALA A 96 -24.08 1.69 0.69
C ALA A 96 -23.37 0.81 1.75
N ILE A 97 -24.01 -0.28 2.20
CA ILE A 97 -23.41 -1.25 3.12
C ILE A 97 -22.19 -1.94 2.50
N LYS A 98 -22.28 -2.35 1.24
CA LYS A 98 -21.12 -2.93 0.52
C LYS A 98 -19.97 -1.93 0.46
N LEU A 99 -20.22 -0.67 0.09
CA LEU A 99 -19.21 0.39 0.07
C LEU A 99 -18.57 0.63 1.43
N PHE A 100 -19.36 0.60 2.51
CA PHE A 100 -18.85 0.71 3.87
C PHE A 100 -17.80 -0.39 4.16
N PHE A 101 -18.13 -1.66 3.91
CA PHE A 101 -17.20 -2.77 4.14
C PHE A 101 -15.99 -2.73 3.18
N ILE A 102 -16.20 -2.37 1.93
CA ILE A 102 -15.10 -2.24 0.96
C ILE A 102 -14.16 -1.10 1.39
N GLY A 103 -14.68 0.05 1.80
CA GLY A 103 -13.89 1.16 2.33
C GLY A 103 -13.10 0.75 3.58
N MET A 104 -13.75 0.00 4.49
CA MET A 104 -13.12 -0.53 5.70
C MET A 104 -11.95 -1.47 5.37
N ILE A 105 -12.14 -2.40 4.43
CA ILE A 105 -11.10 -3.36 4.01
C ILE A 105 -9.99 -2.64 3.27
N ALA A 106 -10.31 -1.73 2.35
CA ALA A 106 -9.33 -1.01 1.55
C ALA A 106 -8.38 -0.17 2.42
N ILE A 107 -8.91 0.61 3.38
CA ILE A 107 -8.08 1.38 4.29
C ILE A 107 -7.26 0.49 5.21
N SER A 108 -7.85 -0.61 5.71
CA SER A 108 -7.14 -1.56 6.56
C SER A 108 -5.92 -2.15 5.86
N ALA A 109 -6.05 -2.44 4.58
CA ALA A 109 -4.95 -2.97 3.77
C ALA A 109 -3.83 -1.94 3.54
N MET A 110 -4.14 -0.65 3.47
CA MET A 110 -3.12 0.41 3.34
C MET A 110 -2.16 0.49 4.53
N PHE A 111 -2.57 0.02 5.71
CA PHE A 111 -1.68 -0.07 6.88
C PHE A 111 -0.73 -1.29 6.81
N LEU A 112 -0.96 -2.20 5.88
CA LEU A 112 -0.13 -3.39 5.68
C LEU A 112 0.88 -3.12 4.56
N PRO A 113 2.17 -3.43 4.76
CA PRO A 113 3.19 -3.21 3.75
C PRO A 113 2.92 -4.05 2.49
N GLY A 114 3.06 -3.42 1.33
CA GLY A 114 2.93 -4.09 0.03
C GLY A 114 1.52 -4.19 -0.52
N ILE A 115 0.50 -3.66 0.17
CA ILE A 115 -0.88 -3.66 -0.31
C ILE A 115 -1.35 -2.20 -0.48
N SER A 116 -1.90 -1.91 -1.66
CA SER A 116 -2.52 -0.63 -1.96
C SER A 116 -4.04 -0.70 -1.78
N GLY A 117 -4.63 0.30 -1.12
CA GLY A 117 -6.08 0.39 -0.98
C GLY A 117 -6.78 0.54 -2.33
N SER A 118 -6.19 1.26 -3.29
CA SER A 118 -6.71 1.37 -4.65
C SER A 118 -6.74 0.03 -5.37
N THR A 119 -5.72 -0.82 -5.18
CA THR A 119 -5.70 -2.19 -5.71
C THR A 119 -6.91 -2.99 -5.24
N LEU A 120 -7.27 -2.89 -3.96
CA LEU A 120 -8.46 -3.56 -3.44
C LEU A 120 -9.74 -2.96 -4.01
N LEU A 121 -9.83 -1.64 -4.13
CA LEU A 121 -10.98 -1.00 -4.77
C LEU A 121 -11.15 -1.45 -6.22
N LEU A 122 -10.05 -1.66 -6.95
CA LEU A 122 -10.07 -2.22 -8.33
C LEU A 122 -10.55 -3.67 -8.31
N ILE A 123 -10.03 -4.52 -7.42
CA ILE A 123 -10.45 -5.93 -7.27
C ILE A 123 -11.95 -6.02 -6.98
N PHE A 124 -12.47 -5.14 -6.11
CA PHE A 124 -13.89 -5.07 -5.82
C PHE A 124 -14.73 -4.36 -6.89
N GLY A 125 -14.10 -3.84 -7.97
CA GLY A 125 -14.78 -3.16 -9.07
C GLY A 125 -15.41 -1.82 -8.71
N VAL A 126 -15.00 -1.19 -7.59
CA VAL A 126 -15.58 0.07 -7.10
C VAL A 126 -14.66 1.28 -7.24
N TYR A 127 -13.44 1.11 -7.71
CA TYR A 127 -12.48 2.22 -7.86
C TYR A 127 -13.01 3.32 -8.79
N ILE A 128 -13.36 2.96 -10.02
CA ILE A 128 -13.90 3.91 -11.02
C ILE A 128 -15.22 4.52 -10.55
N PRO A 129 -16.23 3.72 -10.08
CA PRO A 129 -17.47 4.28 -9.53
C PRO A 129 -17.24 5.28 -8.41
N VAL A 130 -16.35 5.00 -7.45
CA VAL A 130 -16.06 5.91 -6.34
C VAL A 130 -15.40 7.21 -6.83
N ILE A 131 -14.41 7.13 -7.71
CA ILE A 131 -13.76 8.32 -8.28
C ILE A 131 -14.77 9.17 -9.07
N SER A 132 -15.63 8.53 -9.89
CA SER A 132 -16.68 9.21 -10.64
C SER A 132 -17.70 9.87 -9.71
N ALA A 133 -18.11 9.18 -8.64
CA ALA A 133 -19.02 9.72 -7.63
C ALA A 133 -18.41 10.94 -6.90
N ILE A 134 -17.12 10.90 -6.57
CA ILE A 134 -16.41 12.05 -5.97
C ILE A 134 -16.42 13.23 -6.95
N ARG A 135 -16.10 13.02 -8.22
CA ARG A 135 -16.13 14.08 -9.23
C ARG A 135 -17.53 14.67 -9.39
N ALA A 136 -18.56 13.82 -9.45
CA ALA A 136 -19.95 14.25 -9.54
C ALA A 136 -20.39 15.06 -8.32
N ALA A 137 -20.03 14.63 -7.11
CA ALA A 137 -20.30 15.35 -5.86
C ALA A 137 -19.61 16.73 -5.81
N LEU A 138 -18.37 16.83 -6.28
CA LEU A 138 -17.65 18.10 -6.44
C LEU A 138 -18.33 19.01 -7.49
N GLY A 139 -18.99 18.43 -8.49
CA GLY A 139 -19.86 19.11 -9.45
C GLY A 139 -21.27 19.42 -8.93
N LEU A 140 -21.49 19.37 -7.59
CA LEU A 140 -22.77 19.64 -6.90
C LEU A 140 -23.90 18.63 -7.23
N GLN A 141 -23.58 17.45 -7.72
CA GLN A 141 -24.56 16.36 -7.87
C GLN A 141 -24.72 15.62 -6.53
N LEU A 142 -25.67 16.07 -5.73
CA LEU A 142 -25.88 15.58 -4.35
C LEU A 142 -26.40 14.13 -4.27
N SER A 143 -26.88 13.54 -5.35
CA SER A 143 -27.36 12.15 -5.41
C SER A 143 -26.30 11.11 -5.04
N TYR A 144 -25.01 11.41 -5.28
CA TYR A 144 -23.88 10.53 -4.98
C TYR A 144 -23.40 10.62 -3.52
N VAL A 145 -23.72 11.74 -2.84
CA VAL A 145 -23.21 12.05 -1.50
C VAL A 145 -23.57 10.98 -0.44
N PRO A 146 -24.80 10.44 -0.37
CA PRO A 146 -25.13 9.42 0.63
C PRO A 146 -24.24 8.17 0.51
N ASN A 147 -23.98 7.67 -0.70
CA ASN A 147 -23.09 6.53 -0.93
C ASN A 147 -21.66 6.82 -0.51
N LEU A 148 -21.15 8.03 -0.80
CA LEU A 148 -19.82 8.49 -0.39
C LEU A 148 -19.68 8.65 1.13
N ILE A 149 -20.74 9.04 1.83
CA ILE A 149 -20.74 9.10 3.30
C ILE A 149 -20.54 7.69 3.88
N PHE A 150 -21.27 6.70 3.40
CA PHE A 150 -21.09 5.31 3.85
C PHE A 150 -19.69 4.79 3.55
N PHE A 151 -19.13 5.09 2.37
CA PHE A 151 -17.76 4.77 2.03
C PHE A 151 -16.76 5.44 2.99
N GLY A 152 -16.94 6.75 3.27
CA GLY A 152 -16.11 7.50 4.20
C GLY A 152 -16.20 6.97 5.64
N LEU A 153 -17.40 6.63 6.11
CA LEU A 153 -17.59 6.00 7.42
C LEU A 153 -16.89 4.63 7.49
N GLY A 154 -16.92 3.86 6.42
CA GLY A 154 -16.17 2.62 6.29
C GLY A 154 -14.67 2.83 6.43
N ILE A 155 -14.12 3.86 5.75
CA ILE A 155 -12.71 4.25 5.87
C ILE A 155 -12.36 4.59 7.32
N VAL A 156 -13.14 5.43 7.99
CA VAL A 156 -12.89 5.81 9.39
C VAL A 156 -12.96 4.60 10.32
N ALA A 157 -13.97 3.76 10.18
CA ALA A 157 -14.14 2.55 10.98
C ALA A 157 -12.98 1.57 10.75
N GLY A 158 -12.55 1.39 9.50
CA GLY A 158 -11.43 0.54 9.13
C GLY A 158 -10.11 1.03 9.73
N ALA A 159 -9.81 2.32 9.59
CA ALA A 159 -8.61 2.94 10.14
C ALA A 159 -8.54 2.75 11.67
N CYS A 160 -9.63 3.05 12.38
CA CYS A 160 -9.70 2.87 13.83
C CYS A 160 -9.57 1.41 14.26
N SER A 161 -10.15 0.49 13.50
CA SER A 161 -10.12 -0.95 13.81
C SER A 161 -8.75 -1.55 13.55
N VAL A 162 -8.13 -1.27 12.39
CA VAL A 162 -6.86 -1.87 12.02
C VAL A 162 -5.71 -1.42 12.92
N VAL A 163 -5.69 -0.15 13.33
CA VAL A 163 -4.67 0.36 14.26
C VAL A 163 -4.74 -0.39 15.59
N LYS A 164 -5.95 -0.63 16.11
CA LYS A 164 -6.14 -1.43 17.34
C LYS A 164 -5.69 -2.88 17.14
N ILE A 165 -6.06 -3.50 16.01
CA ILE A 165 -5.68 -4.88 15.68
C ILE A 165 -4.17 -5.01 15.58
N ILE A 166 -3.49 -4.13 14.81
CA ILE A 166 -2.04 -4.16 14.67
C ILE A 166 -1.36 -3.98 16.03
N LYS A 167 -1.85 -3.05 16.86
CA LYS A 167 -1.33 -2.84 18.21
C LYS A 167 -1.42 -4.12 19.04
N VAL A 168 -2.60 -4.74 19.12
CA VAL A 168 -2.80 -6.00 19.85
C VAL A 168 -1.93 -7.12 19.29
N CYS A 169 -1.79 -7.22 17.97
CA CYS A 169 -0.93 -8.21 17.33
C CYS A 169 0.54 -8.02 17.71
N LEU A 170 1.03 -6.78 17.72
CA LEU A 170 2.40 -6.46 18.13
C LEU A 170 2.65 -6.65 19.64
N GLU A 171 1.65 -6.43 20.49
CA GLU A 171 1.77 -6.62 21.92
C GLU A 171 1.69 -8.11 22.33
N ARG A 172 0.78 -8.88 21.73
CA ARG A 172 0.50 -10.28 22.13
C ARG A 172 1.19 -11.33 21.26
N PHE A 173 1.36 -11.03 19.97
CA PHE A 173 1.86 -11.97 18.95
C PHE A 173 3.01 -11.35 18.15
N ARG A 174 3.92 -10.62 18.85
CA ARG A 174 4.99 -9.87 18.20
C ARG A 174 5.82 -10.67 17.19
N PRO A 175 6.34 -11.89 17.51
CA PRO A 175 7.10 -12.67 16.53
C PRO A 175 6.30 -12.98 15.28
N GLN A 176 5.09 -13.49 15.43
CA GLN A 176 4.23 -13.87 14.30
C GLN A 176 3.91 -12.66 13.41
N THR A 177 3.60 -11.52 14.03
CA THR A 177 3.31 -10.27 13.34
C THR A 177 4.52 -9.76 12.56
N LEU A 178 5.71 -9.78 13.15
CA LEU A 178 6.95 -9.36 12.49
C LEU A 178 7.30 -10.26 11.30
N TYR A 179 7.19 -11.57 11.45
CA TYR A 179 7.38 -12.50 10.33
C TYR A 179 6.36 -12.27 9.21
N CYS A 180 5.09 -12.01 9.55
CA CYS A 180 4.06 -11.69 8.57
C CYS A 180 4.36 -10.38 7.83
N ILE A 181 4.79 -9.32 8.54
CA ILE A 181 5.20 -8.03 7.95
C ILE A 181 6.36 -8.25 6.98
N VAL A 182 7.41 -8.95 7.37
CA VAL A 182 8.54 -9.24 6.49
C VAL A 182 8.09 -10.10 5.30
N GLY A 183 7.19 -11.06 5.53
CA GLY A 183 6.59 -11.85 4.46
C GLY A 183 5.82 -10.98 3.45
N MET A 184 5.02 -10.02 3.91
CA MET A 184 4.33 -9.06 3.04
C MET A 184 5.32 -8.18 2.25
N MET A 185 6.42 -7.74 2.88
CA MET A 185 7.47 -6.99 2.18
C MET A 185 8.15 -7.83 1.09
N VAL A 186 8.42 -9.11 1.36
CA VAL A 186 8.94 -10.03 0.34
C VAL A 186 7.91 -10.24 -0.79
N GLY A 187 6.64 -10.42 -0.44
CA GLY A 187 5.54 -10.52 -1.42
C GLY A 187 5.41 -9.28 -2.31
N SER A 188 5.79 -8.09 -1.78
CA SER A 188 5.75 -6.82 -2.52
C SER A 188 6.74 -6.80 -3.70
N PHE A 189 7.80 -7.61 -3.70
CA PHE A 189 8.66 -7.74 -4.88
C PHE A 189 7.86 -8.23 -6.08
N TYR A 190 6.99 -9.23 -5.88
CA TYR A 190 6.10 -9.71 -6.95
C TYR A 190 5.14 -8.61 -7.42
N ALA A 191 4.55 -7.86 -6.48
CA ALA A 191 3.66 -6.74 -6.83
C ALA A 191 4.37 -5.66 -7.65
N ILE A 192 5.61 -5.31 -7.31
CA ILE A 192 6.41 -4.31 -8.05
C ILE A 192 6.83 -4.85 -9.41
N VAL A 193 7.21 -6.11 -9.51
CA VAL A 193 7.55 -6.76 -10.80
C VAL A 193 6.36 -6.75 -11.75
N MET A 194 5.16 -6.96 -11.23
CA MET A 194 3.91 -6.93 -12.00
C MET A 194 3.34 -5.51 -12.19
N GLY A 195 3.86 -4.50 -11.48
CA GLY A 195 3.41 -3.11 -11.57
C GLY A 195 3.27 -2.57 -12.99
N PRO A 196 4.26 -2.76 -13.90
CA PRO A 196 4.17 -2.29 -15.28
C PRO A 196 2.95 -2.83 -16.05
N THR A 197 2.46 -4.02 -15.72
CA THR A 197 1.29 -4.61 -16.38
C THR A 197 -0.03 -3.96 -15.98
N THR A 198 -0.05 -3.13 -14.95
CA THR A 198 -1.27 -2.48 -14.42
C THR A 198 -1.45 -1.03 -14.87
N LEU A 199 -0.55 -0.52 -15.72
CA LEU A 199 -0.66 0.81 -16.32
C LEU A 199 -1.80 0.87 -17.35
N GLU A 200 -2.27 2.07 -17.68
CA GLU A 200 -3.25 2.28 -18.76
C GLU A 200 -2.75 1.72 -20.10
N GLU A 201 -1.47 1.96 -20.41
CA GLU A 201 -0.75 1.24 -21.45
C GLU A 201 0.08 0.12 -20.78
N ALA A 202 -0.49 -1.08 -20.72
CA ALA A 202 0.13 -2.22 -20.07
C ALA A 202 1.49 -2.54 -20.72
N GLN A 203 2.53 -2.52 -19.91
CA GLN A 203 3.90 -2.89 -20.31
C GLN A 203 4.24 -4.30 -19.80
N ALA A 204 5.29 -4.89 -20.35
CA ALA A 204 5.78 -6.18 -19.90
C ALA A 204 6.19 -6.14 -18.41
N PRO A 205 6.04 -7.24 -17.66
CA PRO A 205 6.56 -7.32 -16.30
C PRO A 205 8.04 -6.95 -16.24
N LEU A 206 8.48 -6.39 -15.11
CA LEU A 206 9.90 -6.07 -14.90
C LEU A 206 10.73 -7.36 -15.00
N ALA A 207 11.53 -7.47 -16.08
CA ALA A 207 12.47 -8.55 -16.27
C ALA A 207 13.87 -8.18 -15.74
N PHE A 208 14.73 -9.17 -15.58
CA PHE A 208 16.12 -8.95 -15.17
C PHE A 208 16.88 -8.05 -16.16
N SER A 209 16.55 -8.13 -17.45
CA SER A 209 17.10 -7.30 -18.53
C SER A 209 16.64 -5.84 -18.48
N SER A 210 15.45 -5.57 -17.99
CA SER A 210 14.88 -4.22 -17.83
C SER A 210 15.10 -3.63 -16.43
N PHE A 211 15.78 -4.37 -15.54
CA PHE A 211 16.10 -3.90 -14.21
C PHE A 211 17.22 -2.85 -14.23
N HIS A 212 16.94 -1.67 -13.72
CA HIS A 212 17.90 -0.57 -13.61
C HIS A 212 18.71 -0.68 -12.32
N TRP A 213 19.87 -1.33 -12.39
CA TRP A 213 20.75 -1.61 -11.23
C TRP A 213 21.14 -0.35 -10.47
N ILE A 214 21.43 0.75 -11.17
CA ILE A 214 21.79 2.03 -10.55
C ILE A 214 20.64 2.52 -9.66
N ALA A 215 19.40 2.50 -10.16
CA ALA A 215 18.23 2.91 -9.39
C ALA A 215 18.00 2.00 -8.16
N GLY A 216 18.15 0.68 -8.31
CA GLY A 216 18.07 -0.26 -7.21
C GLY A 216 19.10 -0.01 -6.11
N ILE A 217 20.36 0.24 -6.50
CA ILE A 217 21.44 0.57 -5.57
C ILE A 217 21.17 1.91 -4.88
N ILE A 218 20.69 2.92 -5.59
CA ILE A 218 20.29 4.22 -5.00
C ILE A 218 19.19 4.01 -3.96
N GLY A 219 18.16 3.23 -4.27
CA GLY A 219 17.08 2.93 -3.34
C GLY A 219 17.58 2.27 -2.06
N LEU A 220 18.41 1.25 -2.19
CA LEU A 220 19.05 0.56 -1.07
C LEU A 220 19.93 1.51 -0.25
N ALA A 221 20.78 2.30 -0.91
CA ALA A 221 21.68 3.24 -0.27
C ALA A 221 20.94 4.35 0.49
N LEU A 222 19.83 4.85 -0.03
CA LEU A 222 19.00 5.85 0.64
C LEU A 222 18.44 5.32 1.96
N VAL A 223 17.89 4.10 1.96
CA VAL A 223 17.32 3.50 3.19
C VAL A 223 18.42 3.26 4.23
N LEU A 224 19.54 2.68 3.82
CA LEU A 224 20.67 2.43 4.73
C LEU A 224 21.30 3.73 5.21
N GLY A 225 21.44 4.73 4.34
CA GLY A 225 21.98 6.05 4.66
C GLY A 225 21.14 6.80 5.70
N MET A 226 19.81 6.79 5.58
CA MET A 226 18.92 7.37 6.59
C MET A 226 19.09 6.70 7.95
N GLN A 227 19.30 5.39 7.99
CA GLN A 227 19.54 4.68 9.24
C GLN A 227 20.87 5.09 9.89
N PHE A 228 21.95 5.18 9.10
CA PHE A 228 23.23 5.66 9.62
C PHE A 228 23.16 7.09 10.16
N ALA A 229 22.41 7.97 9.51
CA ALA A 229 22.16 9.32 9.99
C ALA A 229 21.40 9.34 11.33
N LYS A 230 20.37 8.48 11.47
CA LYS A 230 19.60 8.31 12.72
C LYS A 230 20.49 7.80 13.87
N GLU A 231 21.37 6.82 13.60
CA GLU A 231 22.27 6.26 14.61
C GLU A 231 23.32 7.28 15.08
N LYS A 232 23.85 8.12 14.17
CA LYS A 232 24.77 9.22 14.53
C LYS A 232 24.09 10.30 15.36
N GLY A 233 22.85 10.69 15.01
CA GLY A 233 22.09 11.68 15.78
C GLY A 233 21.68 11.24 17.19
N LYS A 234 21.69 9.93 17.48
CA LYS A 234 21.45 9.40 18.84
C LYS A 234 22.71 9.38 19.71
N LYS A 235 23.90 9.51 19.10
CA LYS A 235 25.20 9.48 19.82
C LYS A 235 25.77 10.87 20.05
N ALA A 236 25.19 11.90 19.43
CA ALA A 236 25.48 13.31 19.67
C ALA A 236 24.46 13.92 20.64
#